data_369baee7630bbc3aa5f0bc3511e1789f
#
_entry.id   369baee7630bbc3aa5f0bc3511e1789f
#
_cell.length_a   1.000
_cell.length_b   1.000
_cell.length_c   1.000
_cell.angle_alpha   90.00
_cell.angle_beta   90.00
_cell.angle_gamma   90.00
#
_symmetry.space_group_name_H-M   'P 1'
#
loop_
_entity.id
_entity.type
_entity.pdbx_description
1 polymer ?
#
loop_
_entity_poly.entity_id
_entity_poly.type
_entity_poly.pdbx_seq_one_letter_code
_entity_poly.pdbx_strand_id
1 'polypeptide(L)'
;MNQNKLLIDIGSTYFKLSANGCVEQHFRDFNKDIYDDLKSKCEETISKYQKEDVYICSSANGGLSTLIIGLSKSFSLKYATNIAYNSGINIIDTVLYSHIKESSIPGDLIDVVIVVGAIDGVKGVFGQELLDYLEKINYSNIVYVGNQDDAHFIQQHIDNVVVLPNIIDHKLHIREEELKEYLTNLYQADIVGKEDIKHLYDITSNQIYPTPYIVNKTLSLLDGKFKVVDPYILIDIGGATTDIHYSKDLIMDNILNENEYDRLVFKKLGVFKSKESLIFSAKNNEFVYELLAYLKVTENIFQEQSEKALKVLMQLAIFLVLCKVSSYNKSYITLKLNALNSLIFTGGITKVLNQEDIQNIVSFFYKKILNSSHNPSIVMDSNYDIWTMAIRN
;
A
#
# COMPACT_ATOMS: atom_id res chain seq x y z
N MET A 1 -24.12 -11.57 -16.22
CA MET A 1 -23.22 -11.46 -15.06
C MET A 1 -22.82 -12.88 -14.68
N ASN A 2 -21.53 -13.22 -14.82
CA ASN A 2 -21.05 -14.57 -14.45
C ASN A 2 -21.19 -14.76 -12.94
N GLN A 3 -22.22 -15.45 -12.51
CA GLN A 3 -22.54 -15.72 -11.10
C GLN A 3 -21.70 -16.84 -10.46
N ASN A 4 -20.74 -17.41 -11.20
CA ASN A 4 -20.01 -18.62 -10.76
C ASN A 4 -18.53 -18.36 -10.40
N LYS A 5 -18.16 -17.14 -10.02
CA LYS A 5 -16.77 -16.86 -9.59
C LYS A 5 -16.66 -16.83 -8.08
N LEU A 6 -15.65 -17.51 -7.56
CA LEU A 6 -15.20 -17.41 -6.18
C LEU A 6 -13.99 -16.46 -6.12
N LEU A 7 -14.09 -15.41 -5.34
CA LEU A 7 -13.00 -14.46 -5.12
C LEU A 7 -12.48 -14.64 -3.70
N ILE A 8 -11.17 -14.80 -3.54
CA ILE A 8 -10.51 -15.00 -2.25
C ILE A 8 -9.48 -13.87 -2.05
N ASP A 9 -9.63 -13.12 -0.97
CA ASP A 9 -8.59 -12.17 -0.50
C ASP A 9 -7.89 -12.75 0.73
N ILE A 10 -6.60 -12.99 0.60
CA ILE A 10 -5.74 -13.48 1.66
C ILE A 10 -5.10 -12.28 2.36
N GLY A 11 -5.79 -11.75 3.36
CA GLY A 11 -5.31 -10.65 4.17
C GLY A 11 -4.28 -11.07 5.21
N SER A 12 -3.62 -10.09 5.83
CA SER A 12 -2.67 -10.34 6.92
C SER A 12 -3.32 -10.94 8.18
N THR A 13 -4.65 -10.79 8.34
CA THR A 13 -5.39 -11.18 9.55
C THR A 13 -6.59 -12.07 9.25
N TYR A 14 -7.22 -11.91 8.09
CA TYR A 14 -8.43 -12.63 7.68
C TYR A 14 -8.30 -13.16 6.27
N PHE A 15 -8.95 -14.31 6.01
CA PHE A 15 -9.40 -14.70 4.69
C PHE A 15 -10.78 -14.09 4.45
N LYS A 16 -11.00 -13.52 3.28
CA LYS A 16 -12.30 -13.05 2.83
C LYS A 16 -12.66 -13.80 1.56
N LEU A 17 -13.82 -14.43 1.53
CA LEU A 17 -14.34 -15.15 0.38
C LEU A 17 -15.59 -14.44 -0.12
N SER A 18 -15.63 -14.10 -1.39
CA SER A 18 -16.79 -13.48 -2.01
C SER A 18 -17.36 -14.39 -3.09
N ALA A 19 -18.58 -14.87 -2.87
CA ALA A 19 -19.32 -15.74 -3.77
C ALA A 19 -20.77 -15.26 -3.87
N ASN A 20 -21.31 -15.17 -5.08
CA ASN A 20 -22.73 -14.83 -5.33
C ASN A 20 -23.22 -13.56 -4.61
N GLY A 21 -22.34 -12.57 -4.39
CA GLY A 21 -22.66 -11.32 -3.69
C GLY A 21 -22.65 -11.42 -2.16
N CYS A 22 -22.35 -12.58 -1.59
CA CYS A 22 -22.10 -12.77 -0.16
C CYS A 22 -20.60 -12.78 0.13
N VAL A 23 -20.19 -12.22 1.26
CA VAL A 23 -18.80 -12.24 1.72
C VAL A 23 -18.72 -12.94 3.07
N GLU A 24 -17.89 -13.97 3.12
CA GLU A 24 -17.50 -14.69 4.34
C GLU A 24 -16.13 -14.21 4.80
N GLN A 25 -15.90 -14.22 6.12
CA GLN A 25 -14.61 -13.87 6.72
C GLN A 25 -14.19 -14.92 7.75
N HIS A 26 -12.92 -15.33 7.66
CA HIS A 26 -12.33 -16.28 8.60
C HIS A 26 -11.05 -15.71 9.17
N PHE A 27 -10.94 -15.63 10.50
CA PHE A 27 -9.72 -15.21 11.17
C PHE A 27 -8.60 -16.23 10.92
N ARG A 28 -7.40 -15.78 10.59
CA ARG A 28 -6.26 -16.66 10.29
C ARG A 28 -5.68 -17.28 11.55
N ASP A 29 -5.28 -18.54 11.43
CA ASP A 29 -4.42 -19.21 12.41
C ASP A 29 -2.95 -19.00 12.02
N PHE A 30 -2.24 -18.16 12.75
CA PHE A 30 -0.85 -17.84 12.46
C PHE A 30 0.14 -18.95 12.77
N ASN A 31 -0.31 -20.05 13.37
CA ASN A 31 0.50 -21.25 13.60
C ASN A 31 0.43 -22.25 12.45
N LYS A 32 -0.42 -22.00 11.45
CA LYS A 32 -0.59 -22.82 10.27
C LYS A 32 -0.05 -22.12 9.03
N ASP A 33 0.37 -22.93 8.07
CA ASP A 33 0.57 -22.52 6.70
C ASP A 33 -0.70 -21.85 6.13
N ILE A 34 -0.51 -20.88 5.21
CA ILE A 34 -1.64 -20.13 4.62
C ILE A 34 -2.61 -21.05 3.88
N TYR A 35 -2.09 -21.99 3.10
CA TYR A 35 -2.89 -22.91 2.33
C TYR A 35 -3.68 -23.87 3.23
N ASP A 36 -3.01 -24.47 4.21
CA ASP A 36 -3.62 -25.41 5.14
C ASP A 36 -4.69 -24.75 5.99
N ASP A 37 -4.43 -23.52 6.45
CA ASP A 37 -5.41 -22.74 7.21
C ASP A 37 -6.62 -22.37 6.35
N LEU A 38 -6.40 -21.86 5.14
CA LEU A 38 -7.46 -21.53 4.18
C LEU A 38 -8.30 -22.76 3.87
N LYS A 39 -7.67 -23.88 3.55
CA LYS A 39 -8.35 -25.14 3.24
C LYS A 39 -9.16 -25.63 4.43
N SER A 40 -8.57 -25.66 5.62
CA SER A 40 -9.26 -26.13 6.83
C SER A 40 -10.53 -25.34 7.16
N LYS A 41 -10.61 -24.07 6.79
CA LYS A 41 -11.74 -23.17 7.09
C LYS A 41 -12.73 -22.99 5.95
N CYS A 42 -12.28 -23.16 4.71
CA CYS A 42 -13.02 -22.74 3.52
C CYS A 42 -13.22 -23.86 2.48
N GLU A 43 -12.79 -25.09 2.75
CA GLU A 43 -12.83 -26.20 1.79
C GLU A 43 -14.24 -26.45 1.25
N GLU A 44 -15.25 -26.37 2.10
CA GLU A 44 -16.65 -26.56 1.69
C GLU A 44 -17.09 -25.50 0.65
N THR A 45 -16.64 -24.27 0.80
CA THR A 45 -16.93 -23.20 -0.16
C THR A 45 -16.09 -23.35 -1.43
N ILE A 46 -14.78 -23.61 -1.30
CA ILE A 46 -13.84 -23.72 -2.42
C ILE A 46 -14.21 -24.90 -3.33
N SER A 47 -14.56 -26.05 -2.77
CA SER A 47 -14.88 -27.28 -3.52
C SER A 47 -16.11 -27.17 -4.43
N LYS A 48 -16.92 -26.13 -4.29
CA LYS A 48 -18.08 -25.85 -5.16
C LYS A 48 -17.69 -25.21 -6.49
N TYR A 49 -16.41 -24.79 -6.67
CA TYR A 49 -15.93 -24.05 -7.83
C TYR A 49 -14.83 -24.81 -8.57
N GLN A 50 -14.76 -24.64 -9.89
CA GLN A 50 -13.65 -25.13 -10.69
C GLN A 50 -12.46 -24.16 -10.53
N LYS A 51 -11.22 -24.65 -10.73
CA LYS A 51 -9.99 -23.83 -10.55
C LYS A 51 -9.98 -22.56 -11.40
N GLU A 52 -10.58 -22.61 -12.59
CA GLU A 52 -10.70 -21.49 -13.54
C GLU A 52 -11.62 -20.38 -13.01
N ASP A 53 -12.55 -20.75 -12.14
CA ASP A 53 -13.53 -19.82 -11.55
C ASP A 53 -13.09 -19.27 -10.18
N VAL A 54 -11.95 -19.73 -9.65
CA VAL A 54 -11.37 -19.24 -8.38
C VAL A 54 -10.31 -18.17 -8.69
N TYR A 55 -10.50 -17.00 -8.12
CA TYR A 55 -9.56 -15.86 -8.24
C TYR A 55 -9.02 -15.49 -6.87
N ILE A 56 -7.72 -15.38 -6.74
CA ILE A 56 -7.05 -15.10 -5.47
C ILE A 56 -6.28 -13.78 -5.58
N CYS A 57 -6.42 -12.93 -4.55
CA CYS A 57 -5.46 -11.86 -4.29
C CYS A 57 -4.91 -12.01 -2.86
N SER A 58 -3.72 -11.45 -2.63
CA SER A 58 -3.06 -11.59 -1.34
C SER A 58 -2.31 -10.32 -0.93
N SER A 59 -2.49 -9.93 0.33
CA SER A 59 -1.63 -8.97 1.04
C SER A 59 -0.89 -9.63 2.22
N ALA A 60 -1.05 -10.94 2.40
CA ALA A 60 -0.52 -11.66 3.56
C ALA A 60 1.00 -11.89 3.48
N ASN A 61 1.57 -11.87 2.30
CA ASN A 61 2.96 -12.26 2.02
C ASN A 61 4.00 -11.19 2.32
N GLY A 62 3.61 -10.03 2.78
CA GLY A 62 4.53 -8.94 3.06
C GLY A 62 5.13 -8.27 1.81
N GLY A 63 4.94 -8.81 0.60
CA GLY A 63 5.57 -8.34 -0.64
C GLY A 63 7.08 -8.62 -0.69
N LEU A 64 7.72 -8.31 -1.82
CA LEU A 64 9.18 -8.36 -1.98
C LEU A 64 9.85 -7.29 -1.12
N SER A 65 10.80 -7.70 -0.27
CA SER A 65 11.60 -6.76 0.52
C SER A 65 12.46 -5.91 -0.42
N THR A 66 12.26 -4.61 -0.41
CA THR A 66 12.84 -3.72 -1.41
C THR A 66 13.55 -2.53 -0.78
N LEU A 67 14.77 -2.29 -1.23
CA LEU A 67 15.55 -1.08 -0.96
C LEU A 67 15.51 -0.18 -2.17
N ILE A 68 15.25 1.11 -1.97
CA ILE A 68 15.28 2.10 -3.05
C ILE A 68 16.41 3.09 -2.79
N ILE A 69 17.32 3.23 -3.76
CA ILE A 69 18.41 4.21 -3.74
C ILE A 69 18.11 5.27 -4.79
N GLY A 70 18.14 6.55 -4.43
CA GLY A 70 17.83 7.63 -5.37
C GLY A 70 18.49 8.95 -5.03
N LEU A 71 18.44 9.88 -5.98
CA LEU A 71 19.18 11.15 -5.94
C LEU A 71 18.45 12.27 -5.19
N SER A 72 17.13 12.20 -5.09
CA SER A 72 16.29 13.24 -4.50
C SER A 72 15.11 12.64 -3.73
N LYS A 73 14.87 13.16 -2.53
CA LYS A 73 13.72 12.75 -1.70
C LYS A 73 12.39 13.12 -2.33
N SER A 74 12.29 14.33 -2.85
CA SER A 74 11.05 14.90 -3.40
C SER A 74 10.78 14.48 -4.84
N PHE A 75 11.68 13.76 -5.48
CA PHE A 75 11.59 13.40 -6.89
C PHE A 75 11.87 11.91 -7.12
N SER A 76 13.11 11.50 -7.33
CA SER A 76 13.44 10.11 -7.70
C SER A 76 12.96 9.08 -6.67
N LEU A 77 13.23 9.29 -5.38
CA LEU A 77 12.75 8.37 -4.33
C LEU A 77 11.23 8.37 -4.22
N LYS A 78 10.59 9.54 -4.32
CA LYS A 78 9.12 9.66 -4.25
C LYS A 78 8.42 8.82 -5.31
N TYR A 79 8.79 8.99 -6.59
CA TYR A 79 8.11 8.30 -7.68
C TYR A 79 8.42 6.82 -7.73
N ALA A 80 9.68 6.43 -7.51
CA ALA A 80 10.02 5.01 -7.41
C ALA A 80 9.29 4.32 -6.25
N THR A 81 9.16 5.00 -5.10
CA THR A 81 8.41 4.52 -3.94
C THR A 81 6.93 4.28 -4.30
N ASN A 82 6.30 5.21 -5.01
CA ASN A 82 4.91 5.08 -5.42
C ASN A 82 4.72 3.91 -6.40
N ILE A 83 5.57 3.80 -7.43
CA ILE A 83 5.52 2.71 -8.39
C ILE A 83 5.70 1.37 -7.69
N ALA A 84 6.69 1.27 -6.78
CA ALA A 84 6.94 0.05 -6.02
C ALA A 84 5.72 -0.35 -5.15
N TYR A 85 5.12 0.60 -4.42
CA TYR A 85 3.92 0.30 -3.64
C TYR A 85 2.75 -0.16 -4.50
N ASN A 86 2.55 0.43 -5.68
CA ASN A 86 1.49 0.03 -6.61
C ASN A 86 1.72 -1.37 -7.18
N SER A 87 2.95 -1.87 -7.16
CA SER A 87 3.34 -3.22 -7.60
C SER A 87 3.30 -4.28 -6.49
N GLY A 88 2.79 -3.95 -5.30
CA GLY A 88 2.72 -4.90 -4.17
C GLY A 88 4.05 -5.11 -3.44
N ILE A 89 5.00 -4.21 -3.61
CA ILE A 89 6.34 -4.28 -3.04
C ILE A 89 6.35 -3.83 -1.57
N ASN A 90 7.20 -4.49 -0.78
CA ASN A 90 7.45 -4.15 0.61
C ASN A 90 8.73 -3.33 0.75
N ILE A 91 8.64 -2.00 0.66
CA ILE A 91 9.81 -1.13 0.84
C ILE A 91 10.29 -1.20 2.29
N ILE A 92 11.51 -1.71 2.48
CA ILE A 92 12.16 -1.83 3.80
C ILE A 92 12.87 -0.53 4.18
N ASP A 93 13.52 0.11 3.20
CA ASP A 93 14.19 1.39 3.41
C ASP A 93 14.33 2.19 2.10
N THR A 94 14.61 3.47 2.22
CA THR A 94 14.94 4.36 1.11
C THR A 94 16.22 5.14 1.43
N VAL A 95 17.21 5.05 0.54
CA VAL A 95 18.53 5.66 0.71
C VAL A 95 18.70 6.84 -0.24
N LEU A 96 18.97 8.02 0.31
CA LEU A 96 19.37 9.17 -0.47
C LEU A 96 20.87 9.04 -0.82
N TYR A 97 21.22 9.01 -2.10
CA TYR A 97 22.59 8.79 -2.55
C TYR A 97 23.61 9.74 -1.93
N SER A 98 23.28 11.01 -1.76
CA SER A 98 24.17 11.97 -1.10
C SER A 98 24.52 11.62 0.37
N HIS A 99 23.76 10.72 1.00
CA HIS A 99 23.99 10.24 2.37
C HIS A 99 24.27 8.71 2.41
N ILE A 100 24.64 8.12 1.28
CA ILE A 100 24.78 6.66 1.17
C ILE A 100 25.85 6.10 2.12
N LYS A 101 26.91 6.86 2.39
CA LYS A 101 28.00 6.46 3.32
C LYS A 101 27.56 6.40 4.78
N GLU A 102 26.52 7.17 5.14
CA GLU A 102 25.98 7.27 6.50
C GLU A 102 24.75 6.36 6.69
N SER A 103 24.29 5.74 5.59
CA SER A 103 23.09 4.93 5.61
C SER A 103 23.34 3.58 6.29
N SER A 104 22.34 3.09 7.00
CA SER A 104 22.38 1.78 7.62
C SER A 104 22.51 0.66 6.57
N ILE A 105 23.21 -0.40 6.94
CA ILE A 105 23.30 -1.60 6.13
C ILE A 105 22.21 -2.57 6.61
N PRO A 106 21.21 -2.91 5.79
CA PRO A 106 20.22 -3.93 6.15
C PRO A 106 20.91 -5.29 6.40
N GLY A 107 20.58 -5.94 7.51
CA GLY A 107 21.18 -7.24 7.85
C GLY A 107 20.53 -8.44 7.17
N ASP A 108 19.29 -8.26 6.68
CA ASP A 108 18.51 -9.32 6.03
C ASP A 108 18.70 -9.30 4.51
N LEU A 109 18.38 -10.41 3.86
CA LEU A 109 18.34 -10.50 2.41
C LEU A 109 17.29 -9.55 1.84
N ILE A 110 17.68 -8.76 0.85
CA ILE A 110 16.81 -7.83 0.11
C ILE A 110 16.40 -8.53 -1.19
N ASP A 111 15.10 -8.68 -1.44
CA ASP A 111 14.63 -9.31 -2.67
C ASP A 111 14.92 -8.45 -3.91
N VAL A 112 14.76 -7.12 -3.78
CA VAL A 112 14.98 -6.18 -4.89
C VAL A 112 15.66 -4.89 -4.42
N VAL A 113 16.71 -4.48 -5.12
CA VAL A 113 17.27 -3.13 -5.03
C VAL A 113 16.85 -2.33 -6.25
N ILE A 114 16.20 -1.19 -6.05
CA ILE A 114 15.84 -0.25 -7.12
C ILE A 114 16.79 0.95 -7.04
N VAL A 115 17.60 1.16 -8.08
CA VAL A 115 18.49 2.31 -8.20
C VAL A 115 17.88 3.30 -9.17
N VAL A 116 17.59 4.52 -8.71
CA VAL A 116 16.90 5.55 -9.48
C VAL A 116 17.86 6.67 -9.81
N GLY A 117 18.21 6.78 -11.10
CA GLY A 117 19.11 7.81 -11.60
C GLY A 117 18.50 9.19 -11.78
N ALA A 118 19.23 10.04 -12.49
CA ALA A 118 18.77 11.37 -12.89
C ALA A 118 17.79 11.28 -14.07
N ILE A 119 17.18 12.41 -14.44
CA ILE A 119 16.36 12.52 -15.65
C ILE A 119 17.24 12.38 -16.91
N ASP A 120 16.61 12.01 -18.01
CA ASP A 120 17.29 11.85 -19.30
C ASP A 120 18.01 13.12 -19.73
N GLY A 121 19.22 12.97 -20.28
CA GLY A 121 20.08 14.06 -20.73
C GLY A 121 20.96 14.71 -19.63
N VAL A 122 20.81 14.29 -18.37
CA VAL A 122 21.73 14.65 -17.29
C VAL A 122 22.93 13.72 -17.30
N LYS A 123 24.13 14.25 -17.03
CA LYS A 123 25.35 13.45 -16.88
C LYS A 123 25.21 12.50 -15.70
N GLY A 124 25.92 11.37 -15.76
CA GLY A 124 25.99 10.40 -14.69
C GLY A 124 26.46 10.99 -13.37
N VAL A 125 25.85 10.57 -12.28
CA VAL A 125 26.12 11.03 -10.92
C VAL A 125 26.54 9.92 -9.97
N PHE A 126 26.27 8.66 -10.32
CA PHE A 126 26.70 7.52 -9.51
C PHE A 126 28.18 7.23 -9.71
N GLY A 127 28.84 6.83 -8.64
CA GLY A 127 30.26 6.52 -8.63
C GLY A 127 30.58 5.38 -7.66
N GLN A 128 31.83 5.30 -7.23
CA GLN A 128 32.34 4.22 -6.38
C GLN A 128 31.54 4.05 -5.08
N GLU A 129 30.99 5.14 -4.53
CA GLU A 129 30.20 5.08 -3.28
C GLU A 129 28.95 4.20 -3.41
N LEU A 130 28.32 4.16 -4.60
CA LEU A 130 27.20 3.25 -4.86
C LEU A 130 27.68 1.80 -4.84
N LEU A 131 28.79 1.51 -5.53
CA LEU A 131 29.35 0.16 -5.60
C LEU A 131 29.75 -0.35 -4.22
N ASP A 132 30.48 0.48 -3.45
CA ASP A 132 30.90 0.17 -2.08
C ASP A 132 29.72 -0.11 -1.12
N TYR A 133 28.58 0.53 -1.36
CA TYR A 133 27.36 0.28 -0.59
C TYR A 133 26.69 -1.00 -1.01
N LEU A 134 26.56 -1.26 -2.30
CA LEU A 134 25.95 -2.47 -2.85
C LEU A 134 26.73 -3.74 -2.49
N GLU A 135 28.07 -3.66 -2.40
CA GLU A 135 28.91 -4.77 -1.93
C GLU A 135 28.66 -5.16 -0.46
N LYS A 136 28.11 -4.26 0.36
CA LYS A 136 27.87 -4.50 1.78
C LYS A 136 26.48 -5.05 2.08
N ILE A 137 25.57 -5.00 1.11
CA ILE A 137 24.20 -5.49 1.26
C ILE A 137 24.03 -6.83 0.55
N ASN A 138 23.15 -7.65 1.08
CA ASN A 138 22.80 -8.93 0.44
C ASN A 138 21.47 -8.76 -0.30
N TYR A 139 21.47 -8.96 -1.62
CA TYR A 139 20.27 -8.80 -2.46
C TYR A 139 20.16 -9.86 -3.55
N SER A 140 18.94 -10.17 -3.97
CA SER A 140 18.66 -11.15 -5.01
C SER A 140 18.56 -10.53 -6.41
N ASN A 141 17.96 -9.36 -6.52
CA ASN A 141 17.72 -8.66 -7.78
C ASN A 141 18.12 -7.20 -7.66
N ILE A 142 18.62 -6.63 -8.75
CA ILE A 142 18.89 -5.21 -8.87
C ILE A 142 18.34 -4.66 -10.18
N VAL A 143 17.63 -3.55 -10.12
CA VAL A 143 17.09 -2.86 -11.27
C VAL A 143 17.51 -1.39 -11.24
N TYR A 144 17.95 -0.90 -12.37
CA TYR A 144 18.27 0.50 -12.60
C TYR A 144 17.21 1.16 -13.48
N VAL A 145 16.76 2.35 -13.06
CA VAL A 145 15.83 3.20 -13.80
C VAL A 145 16.33 4.65 -13.73
N GLY A 146 16.82 5.19 -14.84
CA GLY A 146 17.42 6.52 -14.86
C GLY A 146 18.10 6.85 -16.19
N ASN A 147 18.92 7.91 -16.18
CA ASN A 147 19.66 8.39 -17.34
C ASN A 147 20.66 7.36 -17.90
N GLN A 148 20.99 7.49 -19.19
CA GLN A 148 21.84 6.54 -19.92
C GLN A 148 23.30 6.53 -19.44
N ASP A 149 23.86 7.68 -19.01
CA ASP A 149 25.24 7.73 -18.55
C ASP A 149 25.45 6.85 -17.32
N ASP A 150 24.57 6.96 -16.32
CA ASP A 150 24.60 6.09 -15.13
C ASP A 150 24.25 4.63 -15.48
N ALA A 151 23.35 4.40 -16.44
CA ALA A 151 23.05 3.05 -16.92
C ALA A 151 24.28 2.31 -17.43
N HIS A 152 25.10 2.99 -18.26
CA HIS A 152 26.36 2.42 -18.75
C HIS A 152 27.35 2.16 -17.62
N PHE A 153 27.50 3.10 -16.69
CA PHE A 153 28.36 2.92 -15.52
C PHE A 153 27.95 1.70 -14.70
N ILE A 154 26.66 1.59 -14.37
CA ILE A 154 26.13 0.50 -13.55
C ILE A 154 26.27 -0.85 -14.25
N GLN A 155 25.94 -0.93 -15.55
CA GLN A 155 26.10 -2.17 -16.34
C GLN A 155 27.54 -2.65 -16.45
N GLN A 156 28.53 -1.73 -16.41
CA GLN A 156 29.95 -2.08 -16.45
C GLN A 156 30.50 -2.63 -15.14
N HIS A 157 29.85 -2.32 -14.01
CA HIS A 157 30.39 -2.60 -12.68
C HIS A 157 29.50 -3.56 -11.84
N ILE A 158 28.26 -3.78 -12.24
CA ILE A 158 27.31 -4.61 -11.49
C ILE A 158 26.80 -5.73 -12.39
N ASP A 159 27.08 -6.97 -11.99
CA ASP A 159 26.60 -8.14 -12.69
C ASP A 159 25.07 -8.31 -12.53
N ASN A 160 24.43 -8.83 -13.59
CA ASN A 160 23.00 -9.17 -13.60
C ASN A 160 22.04 -7.99 -13.29
N VAL A 161 22.48 -6.74 -13.44
CA VAL A 161 21.60 -5.58 -13.31
C VAL A 161 20.61 -5.52 -14.47
N VAL A 162 19.34 -5.37 -14.16
CA VAL A 162 18.29 -5.09 -15.15
C VAL A 162 18.20 -3.58 -15.35
N VAL A 163 18.41 -3.10 -16.56
CA VAL A 163 18.25 -1.68 -16.90
C VAL A 163 16.93 -1.50 -17.64
N LEU A 164 16.06 -0.67 -17.09
CA LEU A 164 14.78 -0.31 -17.66
C LEU A 164 14.79 1.16 -18.10
N PRO A 165 13.83 1.57 -18.94
CA PRO A 165 13.61 2.98 -19.26
C PRO A 165 13.49 3.84 -18.01
N ASN A 166 13.96 5.08 -18.12
CA ASN A 166 13.88 6.04 -17.02
C ASN A 166 12.41 6.28 -16.61
N ILE A 167 12.13 6.21 -15.33
CA ILE A 167 10.79 6.49 -14.79
C ILE A 167 10.40 7.97 -14.89
N ILE A 168 11.38 8.85 -15.20
CA ILE A 168 11.15 10.28 -15.33
C ILE A 168 11.88 10.77 -16.58
N ASP A 169 11.13 11.20 -17.58
CA ASP A 169 11.72 11.71 -18.81
C ASP A 169 12.24 13.16 -18.67
N HIS A 170 12.89 13.65 -19.74
CA HIS A 170 13.43 15.02 -19.81
C HIS A 170 12.35 16.11 -19.75
N LYS A 171 11.07 15.77 -19.96
CA LYS A 171 9.90 16.66 -19.85
C LYS A 171 9.21 16.56 -18.48
N LEU A 172 9.78 15.77 -17.57
CA LEU A 172 9.23 15.47 -16.25
C LEU A 172 7.91 14.67 -16.29
N HIS A 173 7.71 13.87 -17.35
CA HIS A 173 6.61 12.90 -17.37
C HIS A 173 7.03 11.62 -16.63
N ILE A 174 6.13 11.08 -15.84
CA ILE A 174 6.36 9.81 -15.15
C ILE A 174 6.01 8.66 -16.09
N ARG A 175 6.95 7.73 -16.25
CA ARG A 175 6.81 6.48 -16.99
C ARG A 175 6.91 5.33 -16.01
N GLU A 176 5.81 4.75 -15.63
CA GLU A 176 5.80 3.75 -14.57
C GLU A 176 5.64 2.31 -15.08
N GLU A 177 5.13 2.15 -16.30
CA GLU A 177 4.67 0.83 -16.79
C GLU A 177 5.76 -0.23 -16.78
N GLU A 178 6.96 0.06 -17.29
CA GLU A 178 8.04 -0.92 -17.40
C GLU A 178 8.56 -1.35 -16.01
N LEU A 179 8.75 -0.40 -15.08
CA LEU A 179 9.16 -0.73 -13.72
C LEU A 179 8.04 -1.48 -12.98
N LYS A 180 6.81 -1.07 -13.15
CA LYS A 180 5.64 -1.70 -12.55
C LYS A 180 5.45 -3.13 -13.05
N GLU A 181 5.59 -3.36 -14.36
CA GLU A 181 5.53 -4.69 -14.97
C GLU A 181 6.65 -5.57 -14.44
N TYR A 182 7.89 -5.08 -14.42
CA TYR A 182 9.04 -5.81 -13.90
C TYR A 182 8.83 -6.24 -12.45
N LEU A 183 8.44 -5.31 -11.57
CA LEU A 183 8.21 -5.59 -10.16
C LEU A 183 7.03 -6.55 -9.95
N THR A 184 5.97 -6.42 -10.76
CA THR A 184 4.83 -7.35 -10.71
C THR A 184 5.25 -8.76 -11.12
N ASN A 185 6.08 -8.90 -12.14
CA ASN A 185 6.60 -10.20 -12.59
C ASN A 185 7.51 -10.84 -11.53
N LEU A 186 8.38 -10.06 -10.89
CA LEU A 186 9.19 -10.53 -9.75
C LEU A 186 8.30 -10.99 -8.58
N TYR A 187 7.28 -10.23 -8.26
CA TYR A 187 6.33 -10.60 -7.22
C TYR A 187 5.61 -11.91 -7.54
N GLN A 188 5.21 -12.12 -8.80
CA GLN A 188 4.60 -13.37 -9.25
C GLN A 188 5.58 -14.56 -9.14
N ALA A 189 6.84 -14.35 -9.55
CA ALA A 189 7.87 -15.39 -9.44
C ALA A 189 8.15 -15.76 -7.96
N ASP A 190 8.18 -14.76 -7.07
CA ASP A 190 8.33 -14.97 -5.62
C ASP A 190 7.16 -15.76 -5.03
N ILE A 191 5.93 -15.43 -5.41
CA ILE A 191 4.73 -16.17 -4.99
C ILE A 191 4.82 -17.64 -5.41
N VAL A 192 5.20 -17.91 -6.64
CA VAL A 192 5.35 -19.28 -7.15
C VAL A 192 6.48 -20.04 -6.43
N GLY A 193 7.52 -19.33 -6.00
CA GLY A 193 8.68 -19.89 -5.30
C GLY A 193 8.45 -20.20 -3.81
N LYS A 194 7.49 -19.52 -3.16
CA LYS A 194 7.19 -19.73 -1.72
C LYS A 194 6.28 -20.92 -1.52
N GLU A 195 6.72 -21.91 -0.74
CA GLU A 195 5.94 -23.13 -0.48
C GLU A 195 4.54 -22.83 0.05
N ASP A 196 4.41 -21.88 0.98
CA ASP A 196 3.14 -21.47 1.60
C ASP A 196 2.08 -20.99 0.60
N ILE A 197 2.48 -20.51 -0.57
CA ILE A 197 1.59 -19.94 -1.59
C ILE A 197 1.56 -20.77 -2.85
N LYS A 198 2.64 -21.51 -3.14
CA LYS A 198 2.68 -22.45 -4.26
C LYS A 198 1.46 -23.36 -4.28
N HIS A 199 1.06 -23.87 -3.12
CA HIS A 199 -0.10 -24.73 -2.97
C HIS A 199 -1.44 -24.02 -3.23
N LEU A 200 -1.50 -22.68 -3.26
CA LEU A 200 -2.73 -21.98 -3.68
C LEU A 200 -3.08 -22.25 -5.15
N TYR A 201 -2.10 -22.59 -5.99
CA TYR A 201 -2.35 -23.04 -7.36
C TYR A 201 -2.99 -24.43 -7.45
N ASP A 202 -3.12 -25.14 -6.32
CA ASP A 202 -3.93 -26.34 -6.26
C ASP A 202 -5.44 -26.05 -6.31
N ILE A 203 -5.83 -24.82 -5.96
CA ILE A 203 -7.24 -24.38 -5.93
C ILE A 203 -7.59 -23.31 -6.97
N THR A 204 -6.60 -22.67 -7.62
CA THR A 204 -6.81 -21.74 -8.74
C THR A 204 -5.88 -22.03 -9.90
N SER A 205 -6.34 -21.82 -11.14
CA SER A 205 -5.50 -21.72 -12.34
C SER A 205 -5.26 -20.28 -12.78
N ASN A 206 -5.85 -19.30 -12.07
CA ASN A 206 -5.68 -17.89 -12.36
C ASN A 206 -4.44 -17.31 -11.68
N GLN A 207 -3.91 -16.24 -12.23
CA GLN A 207 -2.80 -15.51 -11.64
C GLN A 207 -3.20 -14.90 -10.29
N ILE A 208 -2.33 -15.03 -9.28
CA ILE A 208 -2.54 -14.45 -7.95
C ILE A 208 -1.95 -13.04 -7.93
N TYR A 209 -2.76 -12.06 -7.64
CA TYR A 209 -2.35 -10.65 -7.61
C TYR A 209 -2.21 -10.10 -6.18
N PRO A 210 -1.37 -9.06 -5.98
CA PRO A 210 -1.41 -8.29 -4.74
C PRO A 210 -2.80 -7.66 -4.54
N THR A 211 -3.38 -7.77 -3.34
CA THR A 211 -4.67 -7.13 -3.03
C THR A 211 -4.69 -5.65 -3.40
N PRO A 212 -3.65 -4.84 -3.08
CA PRO A 212 -3.63 -3.44 -3.44
C PRO A 212 -3.65 -3.16 -4.94
N TYR A 213 -3.06 -4.04 -5.75
CA TYR A 213 -3.12 -3.92 -7.22
C TYR A 213 -4.56 -4.07 -7.72
N ILE A 214 -5.30 -5.04 -7.17
CA ILE A 214 -6.72 -5.26 -7.50
C ILE A 214 -7.56 -4.06 -7.04
N VAL A 215 -7.35 -3.55 -5.84
CA VAL A 215 -8.04 -2.37 -5.33
C VAL A 215 -7.77 -1.16 -6.22
N ASN A 216 -6.53 -0.92 -6.62
CA ASN A 216 -6.19 0.21 -7.48
C ASN A 216 -6.90 0.14 -8.85
N LYS A 217 -6.98 -1.04 -9.46
CA LYS A 217 -7.76 -1.25 -10.70
C LYS A 217 -9.25 -0.98 -10.54
N THR A 218 -9.79 -1.06 -9.34
CA THR A 218 -11.21 -0.85 -9.07
C THR A 218 -11.58 0.62 -8.98
N LEU A 219 -10.61 1.51 -8.72
CA LEU A 219 -10.89 2.92 -8.45
C LEU A 219 -11.69 3.60 -9.56
N SER A 220 -11.32 3.41 -10.81
CA SER A 220 -12.06 3.97 -11.96
C SER A 220 -13.49 3.46 -12.11
N LEU A 221 -13.89 2.44 -11.35
CA LEU A 221 -15.21 1.81 -11.40
C LEU A 221 -16.14 2.25 -10.25
N LEU A 222 -15.65 3.05 -9.31
CA LEU A 222 -16.38 3.34 -8.06
C LEU A 222 -17.61 4.24 -8.27
N ASP A 223 -17.56 5.18 -9.19
CA ASP A 223 -18.63 6.15 -9.46
C ASP A 223 -19.98 5.49 -9.75
N GLY A 224 -19.95 4.36 -10.47
CA GLY A 224 -21.17 3.64 -10.85
C GLY A 224 -21.90 2.96 -9.70
N LYS A 225 -21.21 2.60 -8.61
CA LYS A 225 -21.76 1.79 -7.51
C LYS A 225 -21.92 2.55 -6.20
N PHE A 226 -20.96 3.42 -5.87
CA PHE A 226 -20.86 4.03 -4.54
C PHE A 226 -21.30 5.50 -4.50
N LYS A 227 -21.72 6.10 -5.62
CA LYS A 227 -22.06 7.54 -5.71
C LYS A 227 -20.92 8.43 -5.18
N VAL A 228 -19.70 8.07 -5.52
CA VAL A 228 -18.50 8.79 -5.16
C VAL A 228 -18.36 10.01 -6.06
N VAL A 229 -17.85 11.12 -5.52
CA VAL A 229 -17.57 12.34 -6.27
C VAL A 229 -16.08 12.60 -6.23
N ASP A 230 -15.45 12.70 -7.41
CA ASP A 230 -14.04 13.08 -7.53
C ASP A 230 -13.81 14.55 -7.13
N PRO A 231 -12.63 14.89 -6.60
CA PRO A 231 -11.56 14.00 -6.19
C PRO A 231 -11.87 13.27 -4.87
N TYR A 232 -11.41 12.02 -4.75
CA TYR A 232 -11.65 11.21 -3.55
C TYR A 232 -10.39 10.50 -3.03
N ILE A 233 -10.47 10.06 -1.79
CA ILE A 233 -9.49 9.17 -1.15
C ILE A 233 -10.23 7.92 -0.68
N LEU A 234 -9.67 6.75 -0.98
CA LEU A 234 -10.06 5.47 -0.40
C LEU A 234 -9.03 5.08 0.67
N ILE A 235 -9.50 4.75 1.87
CA ILE A 235 -8.70 4.33 3.02
C ILE A 235 -9.06 2.89 3.36
N ASP A 236 -8.07 2.00 3.28
CA ASP A 236 -8.14 0.61 3.73
C ASP A 236 -7.30 0.45 5.01
N ILE A 237 -7.97 0.23 6.13
CA ILE A 237 -7.29 -0.01 7.41
C ILE A 237 -7.27 -1.50 7.68
N GLY A 238 -6.09 -2.09 7.49
CA GLY A 238 -5.80 -3.49 7.75
C GLY A 238 -5.17 -3.74 9.13
N GLY A 239 -4.92 -5.03 9.40
CA GLY A 239 -4.25 -5.43 10.65
C GLY A 239 -2.77 -5.05 10.71
N ALA A 240 -2.08 -5.02 9.59
CA ALA A 240 -0.64 -4.72 9.50
C ALA A 240 -0.37 -3.31 8.95
N THR A 241 -1.13 -2.86 7.96
CA THR A 241 -0.95 -1.60 7.25
C THR A 241 -2.23 -0.80 7.20
N THR A 242 -2.10 0.50 6.93
CA THR A 242 -3.17 1.34 6.40
C THR A 242 -2.76 1.81 5.01
N ASP A 243 -3.61 1.54 4.04
CA ASP A 243 -3.43 1.92 2.65
C ASP A 243 -4.36 3.06 2.29
N ILE A 244 -3.88 4.02 1.52
CA ILE A 244 -4.72 5.03 0.90
C ILE A 244 -4.51 5.02 -0.61
N HIS A 245 -5.62 5.11 -1.33
CA HIS A 245 -5.64 5.35 -2.77
C HIS A 245 -6.32 6.69 -2.98
N TYR A 246 -5.82 7.50 -3.88
CA TYR A 246 -6.30 8.88 -4.03
C TYR A 246 -6.32 9.34 -5.48
N SER A 247 -7.28 10.23 -5.77
CA SER A 247 -7.36 10.90 -7.05
C SER A 247 -6.16 11.83 -7.24
N LYS A 248 -5.59 11.81 -8.41
CA LYS A 248 -4.43 12.58 -8.82
C LYS A 248 -4.58 14.10 -8.64
N ASP A 249 -5.78 14.59 -8.83
CA ASP A 249 -6.10 16.02 -8.66
C ASP A 249 -5.85 16.54 -7.25
N LEU A 250 -5.69 15.62 -6.28
CA LEU A 250 -5.33 15.95 -4.91
C LEU A 250 -3.83 16.21 -4.73
N ILE A 251 -2.97 15.86 -5.68
CA ILE A 251 -1.52 16.08 -5.55
C ILE A 251 -1.22 17.58 -5.67
N MET A 252 -0.34 18.08 -4.78
CA MET A 252 0.07 19.49 -4.81
C MET A 252 1.15 19.79 -5.86
N ASP A 253 1.82 18.77 -6.38
CA ASP A 253 2.90 18.91 -7.34
C ASP A 253 2.36 19.07 -8.78
N ASN A 254 3.04 19.91 -9.58
CA ASN A 254 2.71 20.14 -10.99
C ASN A 254 3.28 19.06 -11.92
N ILE A 255 3.58 17.87 -11.44
CA ILE A 255 4.17 16.81 -12.24
C ILE A 255 3.04 16.05 -12.93
N LEU A 256 3.13 15.95 -14.24
CA LEU A 256 2.19 15.21 -15.07
C LEU A 256 2.44 13.70 -14.87
N ASN A 257 1.53 13.07 -14.17
CA ASN A 257 1.45 11.62 -14.08
C ASN A 257 0.30 11.15 -14.98
N GLU A 258 0.44 10.07 -15.74
CA GLU A 258 -0.58 9.57 -16.66
C GLU A 258 -1.72 8.81 -15.97
N ASN A 259 -1.49 8.34 -14.74
CA ASN A 259 -2.51 7.63 -13.98
C ASN A 259 -3.51 8.58 -13.31
N GLU A 260 -4.78 8.21 -13.31
CA GLU A 260 -5.85 8.96 -12.64
C GLU A 260 -5.80 8.82 -11.13
N TYR A 261 -5.22 7.73 -10.61
CA TYR A 261 -5.17 7.39 -9.18
C TYR A 261 -3.78 6.92 -8.76
N ASP A 262 -3.41 7.16 -7.52
CA ASP A 262 -2.15 6.74 -6.93
C ASP A 262 -2.36 6.19 -5.51
N ARG A 263 -1.32 5.58 -4.90
CA ARG A 263 -1.42 4.88 -3.62
C ARG A 263 -0.27 5.23 -2.68
N LEU A 264 -0.56 5.26 -1.37
CA LEU A 264 0.42 5.30 -0.29
C LEU A 264 0.14 4.20 0.73
N VAL A 265 1.19 3.67 1.34
CA VAL A 265 1.13 2.61 2.35
C VAL A 265 1.76 3.07 3.65
N PHE A 266 1.05 2.90 4.74
CA PHE A 266 1.52 3.21 6.10
C PHE A 266 1.66 1.92 6.92
N LYS A 267 2.85 1.31 6.89
CA LYS A 267 3.15 0.03 7.56
C LYS A 267 3.03 0.09 9.09
N LYS A 268 3.14 1.27 9.68
CA LYS A 268 3.11 1.48 11.13
C LYS A 268 1.73 1.90 11.66
N LEU A 269 0.70 1.87 10.81
CA LEU A 269 -0.65 2.31 11.16
C LEU A 269 -1.70 1.19 11.07
N GLY A 270 -1.28 -0.07 11.07
CA GLY A 270 -2.21 -1.21 11.18
C GLY A 270 -2.68 -1.42 12.62
N VAL A 271 -3.92 -1.94 12.77
CA VAL A 271 -4.60 -2.00 14.08
C VAL A 271 -4.42 -3.33 14.82
N PHE A 272 -3.74 -4.31 14.22
CA PHE A 272 -3.49 -5.61 14.84
C PHE A 272 -1.99 -5.92 14.93
N LYS A 273 -1.33 -6.32 13.84
CA LYS A 273 0.12 -6.64 13.83
C LYS A 273 1.00 -5.42 14.11
N SER A 274 0.57 -4.23 13.68
CA SER A 274 1.28 -2.96 13.91
C SER A 274 0.71 -2.11 15.04
N LYS A 275 -0.11 -2.71 15.94
CA LYS A 275 -0.77 -2.00 17.04
C LYS A 275 0.20 -1.15 17.87
N GLU A 276 1.33 -1.72 18.28
CA GLU A 276 2.33 -1.00 19.09
C GLU A 276 2.92 0.20 18.34
N SER A 277 3.19 0.04 17.04
CA SER A 277 3.68 1.14 16.20
C SER A 277 2.64 2.24 15.99
N LEU A 278 1.37 1.87 15.88
CA LEU A 278 0.25 2.81 15.82
C LEU A 278 0.15 3.62 17.11
N ILE A 279 0.18 2.95 18.27
CA ILE A 279 0.16 3.58 19.60
C ILE A 279 1.37 4.50 19.77
N PHE A 280 2.56 4.06 19.40
CA PHE A 280 3.76 4.90 19.43
C PHE A 280 3.60 6.15 18.57
N SER A 281 3.08 6.00 17.35
CA SER A 281 2.81 7.13 16.46
C SER A 281 1.75 8.08 17.03
N ALA A 282 0.74 7.54 17.71
CA ALA A 282 -0.29 8.33 18.39
C ALA A 282 0.29 9.15 19.55
N LYS A 283 1.08 8.55 20.42
CA LYS A 283 1.71 9.23 21.56
C LYS A 283 2.67 10.35 21.16
N ASN A 284 3.26 10.25 19.96
CA ASN A 284 4.14 11.28 19.40
C ASN A 284 3.43 12.34 18.55
N ASN A 285 2.11 12.35 18.51
CA ASN A 285 1.32 13.37 17.82
C ASN A 285 0.67 14.30 18.83
N GLU A 286 0.95 15.60 18.75
CA GLU A 286 0.51 16.61 19.72
C GLU A 286 -1.02 16.74 19.86
N PHE A 287 -1.80 16.44 18.80
CA PHE A 287 -3.25 16.55 18.80
C PHE A 287 -3.98 15.30 19.30
N VAL A 288 -3.27 14.18 19.51
CA VAL A 288 -3.91 12.91 19.88
C VAL A 288 -4.54 13.01 21.26
N TYR A 289 -3.94 13.72 22.21
CA TYR A 289 -4.54 13.88 23.55
C TYR A 289 -5.83 14.72 23.50
N GLU A 290 -5.92 15.74 22.64
CA GLU A 290 -7.16 16.47 22.41
C GLU A 290 -8.21 15.58 21.75
N LEU A 291 -7.79 14.73 20.81
CA LEU A 291 -8.68 13.75 20.17
C LEU A 291 -9.21 12.73 21.17
N LEU A 292 -8.37 12.19 22.06
CA LEU A 292 -8.81 11.28 23.12
C LEU A 292 -9.83 11.95 24.06
N ALA A 293 -9.58 13.20 24.43
CA ALA A 293 -10.53 13.99 25.22
C ALA A 293 -11.85 14.21 24.48
N TYR A 294 -11.81 14.51 23.18
CA TYR A 294 -12.98 14.64 22.32
C TYR A 294 -13.78 13.33 22.25
N LEU A 295 -13.10 12.18 22.17
CA LEU A 295 -13.69 10.84 22.19
C LEU A 295 -14.14 10.39 23.61
N LYS A 296 -13.90 11.22 24.64
CA LYS A 296 -14.21 10.93 26.05
C LYS A 296 -13.52 9.65 26.55
N VAL A 297 -12.26 9.47 26.17
CA VAL A 297 -11.40 8.37 26.61
C VAL A 297 -10.08 8.91 27.13
N THR A 298 -9.38 8.10 27.95
CA THR A 298 -8.05 8.40 28.46
C THR A 298 -6.99 7.50 27.80
N GLU A 299 -5.72 7.82 28.00
CA GLU A 299 -4.59 7.02 27.47
C GLU A 299 -4.61 5.56 27.93
N ASN A 300 -5.27 5.22 29.03
CA ASN A 300 -5.42 3.85 29.50
C ASN A 300 -6.07 2.92 28.47
N ILE A 301 -6.84 3.49 27.53
CA ILE A 301 -7.45 2.74 26.42
C ILE A 301 -6.44 1.95 25.59
N PHE A 302 -5.19 2.40 25.53
CA PHE A 302 -4.13 1.71 24.78
C PHE A 302 -3.72 0.37 25.38
N GLN A 303 -3.98 0.16 26.67
CA GLN A 303 -3.68 -1.07 27.39
C GLN A 303 -4.86 -2.06 27.40
N GLU A 304 -6.03 -1.61 27.00
CA GLU A 304 -7.23 -2.43 26.96
C GLU A 304 -7.26 -3.38 25.76
N GLN A 305 -7.92 -4.53 25.97
CA GLN A 305 -8.23 -5.51 24.93
C GLN A 305 -9.77 -5.58 24.72
N SER A 306 -10.41 -4.43 24.62
CA SER A 306 -11.85 -4.29 24.48
C SER A 306 -12.25 -3.88 23.06
N GLU A 307 -13.50 -4.12 22.68
CA GLU A 307 -14.06 -3.57 21.41
C GLU A 307 -13.96 -2.05 21.38
N LYS A 308 -14.11 -1.38 22.53
CA LYS A 308 -13.93 0.06 22.65
C LYS A 308 -12.51 0.47 22.32
N ALA A 309 -11.51 -0.26 22.79
CA ALA A 309 -10.10 0.00 22.47
C ALA A 309 -9.83 -0.18 20.97
N LEU A 310 -10.35 -1.25 20.37
CA LEU A 310 -10.23 -1.48 18.91
C LEU A 310 -10.86 -0.32 18.12
N LYS A 311 -12.05 0.12 18.52
CA LYS A 311 -12.74 1.27 17.93
C LYS A 311 -11.87 2.53 17.98
N VAL A 312 -11.31 2.86 19.13
CA VAL A 312 -10.42 4.02 19.31
C VAL A 312 -9.15 3.88 18.47
N LEU A 313 -8.53 2.69 18.39
CA LEU A 313 -7.35 2.47 17.57
C LEU A 313 -7.62 2.69 16.08
N MET A 314 -8.78 2.26 15.58
CA MET A 314 -9.19 2.53 14.19
C MET A 314 -9.45 4.02 13.95
N GLN A 315 -10.07 4.71 14.89
CA GLN A 315 -10.25 6.17 14.84
C GLN A 315 -8.91 6.91 14.82
N LEU A 316 -7.95 6.48 15.62
CA LEU A 316 -6.58 7.01 15.62
C LEU A 316 -5.85 6.74 14.30
N ALA A 317 -6.02 5.56 13.71
CA ALA A 317 -5.43 5.24 12.41
C ALA A 317 -5.95 6.19 11.32
N ILE A 318 -7.26 6.48 11.27
CA ILE A 318 -7.84 7.49 10.37
C ILE A 318 -7.19 8.85 10.61
N PHE A 319 -7.19 9.32 11.86
CA PHE A 319 -6.65 10.63 12.20
C PHE A 319 -5.18 10.77 11.80
N LEU A 320 -4.36 9.79 12.15
CA LEU A 320 -2.92 9.80 11.87
C LEU A 320 -2.61 9.73 10.38
N VAL A 321 -3.35 8.93 9.60
CA VAL A 321 -3.14 8.85 8.16
C VAL A 321 -3.49 10.18 7.48
N LEU A 322 -4.59 10.83 7.89
CA LEU A 322 -4.94 12.17 7.39
C LEU A 322 -3.90 13.22 7.77
N CYS A 323 -3.37 13.19 9.00
CA CYS A 323 -2.25 14.03 9.40
C CYS A 323 -1.01 13.81 8.52
N LYS A 324 -0.69 12.56 8.19
CA LYS A 324 0.50 12.23 7.39
C LYS A 324 0.43 12.72 5.95
N VAL A 325 -0.75 12.79 5.36
CA VAL A 325 -0.94 13.26 3.98
C VAL A 325 -1.34 14.73 3.88
N SER A 326 -1.53 15.39 5.02
CA SER A 326 -1.85 16.81 5.06
C SER A 326 -0.60 17.69 5.04
N SER A 327 -0.80 18.99 4.78
CA SER A 327 0.25 20.01 4.87
C SER A 327 0.85 20.16 6.27
N TYR A 328 0.19 19.66 7.31
CA TYR A 328 0.67 19.64 8.68
C TYR A 328 1.95 18.80 8.83
N ASN A 329 2.01 17.68 8.15
CA ASN A 329 3.19 16.81 8.19
C ASN A 329 4.01 17.02 6.90
N LYS A 330 5.21 17.56 6.98
CA LYS A 330 6.12 17.75 5.86
C LYS A 330 6.60 16.41 5.28
N SER A 331 5.63 15.56 4.91
CA SER A 331 5.88 14.27 4.27
C SER A 331 6.21 14.45 2.79
N TYR A 332 6.68 13.39 2.14
CA TYR A 332 7.01 13.40 0.71
C TYR A 332 5.81 13.70 -0.20
N ILE A 333 4.60 13.40 0.25
CA ILE A 333 3.36 13.66 -0.49
C ILE A 333 2.40 14.42 0.41
N THR A 334 1.97 15.57 -0.08
CA THR A 334 0.93 16.38 0.55
C THR A 334 -0.26 16.43 -0.39
N LEU A 335 -1.43 16.05 0.12
CA LEU A 335 -2.69 16.08 -0.62
C LEU A 335 -3.49 17.35 -0.30
N LYS A 336 -4.17 17.88 -1.33
CA LYS A 336 -5.09 19.04 -1.23
C LYS A 336 -6.40 18.62 -0.55
N LEU A 337 -6.36 18.31 0.75
CA LEU A 337 -7.52 17.77 1.46
C LEU A 337 -8.73 18.71 1.48
N ASN A 338 -8.53 20.01 1.36
CA ASN A 338 -9.65 20.96 1.22
C ASN A 338 -10.38 20.87 -0.14
N ALA A 339 -9.81 20.21 -1.12
CA ALA A 339 -10.45 19.93 -2.40
C ALA A 339 -11.12 18.55 -2.46
N LEU A 340 -10.99 17.76 -1.41
CA LEU A 340 -11.50 16.40 -1.32
C LEU A 340 -13.03 16.37 -1.25
N ASN A 341 -13.68 15.66 -2.17
CA ASN A 341 -15.14 15.55 -2.20
C ASN A 341 -15.66 14.30 -1.48
N SER A 342 -14.95 13.19 -1.57
CA SER A 342 -15.36 11.93 -0.92
C SER A 342 -14.21 11.24 -0.19
N LEU A 343 -14.53 10.69 0.99
CA LEU A 343 -13.69 9.74 1.74
C LEU A 343 -14.37 8.39 1.74
N ILE A 344 -13.71 7.38 1.19
CA ILE A 344 -14.21 6.02 1.10
C ILE A 344 -13.44 5.16 2.09
N PHE A 345 -14.14 4.34 2.84
CA PHE A 345 -13.54 3.40 3.80
C PHE A 345 -13.88 1.97 3.43
N THR A 346 -12.85 1.13 3.37
CA THR A 346 -12.96 -0.32 3.15
C THR A 346 -12.13 -1.09 4.18
N GLY A 347 -12.18 -2.41 4.14
CA GLY A 347 -11.44 -3.26 5.09
C GLY A 347 -12.16 -3.45 6.43
N GLY A 348 -11.43 -3.95 7.42
CA GLY A 348 -11.97 -4.31 8.74
C GLY A 348 -12.64 -3.16 9.50
N ILE A 349 -12.26 -1.94 9.19
CA ILE A 349 -12.80 -0.73 9.81
C ILE A 349 -14.33 -0.61 9.65
N THR A 350 -14.86 -1.01 8.51
CA THR A 350 -16.30 -0.91 8.19
C THR A 350 -17.20 -1.85 9.00
N LYS A 351 -16.59 -2.79 9.75
CA LYS A 351 -17.29 -3.69 10.67
C LYS A 351 -17.26 -3.21 12.11
N VAL A 352 -16.37 -2.28 12.45
CA VAL A 352 -16.15 -1.80 13.82
C VAL A 352 -16.67 -0.37 13.99
N LEU A 353 -16.43 0.50 13.01
CA LEU A 353 -16.89 1.89 13.02
C LEU A 353 -18.17 2.06 12.18
N ASN A 354 -19.09 2.86 12.67
CA ASN A 354 -20.20 3.33 11.86
C ASN A 354 -19.85 4.69 11.20
N GLN A 355 -20.74 5.18 10.35
CA GLN A 355 -20.52 6.43 9.61
C GLN A 355 -20.36 7.65 10.54
N GLU A 356 -21.08 7.68 11.64
CA GLU A 356 -20.99 8.78 12.63
C GLU A 356 -19.62 8.80 13.33
N ASP A 357 -19.10 7.62 13.69
CA ASP A 357 -17.77 7.50 14.29
C ASP A 357 -16.68 8.08 13.38
N ILE A 358 -16.76 7.76 12.09
CA ILE A 358 -15.80 8.24 11.08
C ILE A 358 -15.99 9.74 10.86
N GLN A 359 -17.23 10.20 10.71
CA GLN A 359 -17.55 11.60 10.52
C GLN A 359 -17.01 12.48 11.65
N ASN A 360 -17.12 12.00 12.89
CA ASN A 360 -16.61 12.72 14.07
C ASN A 360 -15.09 12.92 13.99
N ILE A 361 -14.34 11.90 13.58
CA ILE A 361 -12.87 11.99 13.44
C ILE A 361 -12.48 12.90 12.28
N VAL A 362 -13.14 12.76 11.13
CA VAL A 362 -12.89 13.61 9.97
C VAL A 362 -13.17 15.07 10.29
N SER A 363 -14.31 15.36 10.93
CA SER A 363 -14.68 16.73 11.35
C SER A 363 -13.68 17.30 12.36
N PHE A 364 -13.23 16.50 13.34
CA PHE A 364 -12.19 16.91 14.28
C PHE A 364 -10.90 17.25 13.54
N PHE A 365 -10.46 16.40 12.61
CA PHE A 365 -9.25 16.62 11.82
C PHE A 365 -9.34 17.93 11.01
N TYR A 366 -10.40 18.12 10.23
CA TYR A 366 -10.56 19.33 9.42
C TYR A 366 -10.55 20.60 10.27
N LYS A 367 -11.29 20.59 11.38
CA LYS A 367 -11.37 21.73 12.29
C LYS A 367 -10.04 22.04 12.98
N LYS A 368 -9.35 21.01 13.49
CA LYS A 368 -8.16 21.19 14.34
C LYS A 368 -6.85 21.30 13.53
N ILE A 369 -6.71 20.53 12.47
CA ILE A 369 -5.46 20.46 11.70
C ILE A 369 -5.48 21.41 10.51
N LEU A 370 -6.59 21.44 9.77
CA LEU A 370 -6.68 22.26 8.56
C LEU A 370 -7.33 23.62 8.80
N ASN A 371 -7.84 23.88 10.00
CA ASN A 371 -8.62 25.07 10.34
C ASN A 371 -9.72 25.36 9.30
N SER A 372 -10.44 24.32 8.90
CA SER A 372 -11.42 24.32 7.81
C SER A 372 -12.76 23.77 8.28
N SER A 373 -13.84 24.31 7.71
CA SER A 373 -15.20 23.77 7.85
C SER A 373 -15.56 22.79 6.73
N HIS A 374 -14.63 22.50 5.83
CA HIS A 374 -14.85 21.53 4.76
C HIS A 374 -15.16 20.14 5.34
N ASN A 375 -16.05 19.42 4.70
CA ASN A 375 -16.53 18.14 5.18
C ASN A 375 -16.85 17.22 4.00
N PRO A 376 -15.88 16.36 3.58
CA PRO A 376 -16.11 15.45 2.48
C PRO A 376 -17.20 14.43 2.82
N SER A 377 -17.90 13.93 1.81
CA SER A 377 -18.86 12.84 1.98
C SER A 377 -18.16 11.56 2.43
N ILE A 378 -18.74 10.86 3.41
CA ILE A 378 -18.24 9.57 3.89
C ILE A 378 -18.98 8.44 3.20
N VAL A 379 -18.22 7.54 2.57
CA VAL A 379 -18.74 6.34 1.91
C VAL A 379 -18.11 5.11 2.58
N MET A 380 -18.93 4.13 2.93
CA MET A 380 -18.47 2.90 3.59
C MET A 380 -18.71 1.68 2.70
N ASP A 381 -17.65 0.93 2.41
CA ASP A 381 -17.71 -0.37 1.74
C ASP A 381 -18.01 -1.50 2.74
N SER A 382 -19.19 -1.48 3.33
CA SER A 382 -19.58 -2.43 4.38
C SER A 382 -19.73 -3.88 3.89
N ASN A 383 -19.82 -4.08 2.57
CA ASN A 383 -19.95 -5.42 1.97
C ASN A 383 -18.64 -5.91 1.38
N TYR A 384 -17.52 -5.18 1.51
CA TYR A 384 -16.23 -5.49 0.85
C TYR A 384 -16.36 -5.68 -0.66
N ASP A 385 -17.16 -4.84 -1.31
CA ASP A 385 -17.41 -4.94 -2.75
C ASP A 385 -16.23 -4.41 -3.58
N ILE A 386 -15.47 -3.45 -3.05
CA ILE A 386 -14.44 -2.72 -3.80
C ILE A 386 -13.40 -3.67 -4.39
N TRP A 387 -12.75 -4.49 -3.59
CA TRP A 387 -11.70 -5.40 -4.09
C TRP A 387 -12.21 -6.45 -5.07
N THR A 388 -13.51 -6.72 -5.09
CA THR A 388 -14.13 -7.72 -5.99
C THR A 388 -14.51 -7.14 -7.36
N MET A 389 -14.65 -5.82 -7.49
CA MET A 389 -15.20 -5.20 -8.70
C MET A 389 -14.31 -5.38 -9.93
N ALA A 390 -12.98 -5.24 -9.78
CA ALA A 390 -12.05 -5.40 -10.90
C ALA A 390 -12.00 -6.82 -11.49
N ILE A 391 -12.44 -7.83 -10.74
CA ILE A 391 -12.45 -9.24 -11.17
C ILE A 391 -13.83 -9.62 -11.73
N ARG A 392 -14.89 -8.95 -11.26
CA ARG A 392 -16.28 -9.25 -11.69
C ARG A 392 -16.63 -8.59 -13.02
N ASN A 393 -15.98 -7.48 -13.35
CA ASN A 393 -16.12 -6.79 -14.62
C ASN A 393 -15.10 -7.28 -15.65
#